data_88700d2e2576876f0b1e01df1441b93c
#
_entry.id   88700d2e2576876f0b1e01df1441b93c
#
_cell.length_a   1.000
_cell.length_b   1.000
_cell.length_c   1.000
_cell.angle_alpha   90.00
_cell.angle_beta   90.00
_cell.angle_gamma   90.00
#
_symmetry.space_group_name_H-M   'P 1'
#
loop_
_entity.id
_entity.type
_entity.pdbx_description
1 polymer ?
#
loop_
_entity_poly.entity_id
_entity_poly.type
_entity_poly.pdbx_seq_one_letter_code
_entity_poly.pdbx_strand_id
1 'polypeptide(L)'
;DRQDFYDLAIGNVPFGQYKVNDKAYNKLGFNIHNYFFAKAIDQVRPGGVVAFVTSRYTMDSKDSTARKHMAERADLLGAIRLPNNAFRANAGTDVVSDIIFLQKRDRPIDHEPDWVQLGKTEDGFAINQYFADHPEMVLGVLSTESTQYGREELTDAPLDVISGADQLAKAGQHNEGQNTATGVD
;
A
#
# COMPACT_ATOMS: atom_id res chain seq x y z
N ASP A 1 -18.98 -12.73 10.80
CA ASP A 1 -17.65 -12.52 10.20
C ASP A 1 -16.64 -13.47 10.83
N ARG A 2 -15.94 -14.23 10.00
CA ARG A 2 -14.94 -15.18 10.46
C ARG A 2 -13.60 -14.47 10.69
N GLN A 3 -12.99 -14.70 11.85
CA GLN A 3 -11.66 -14.23 12.18
C GLN A 3 -10.67 -15.38 12.09
N ASP A 4 -9.39 -15.05 11.76
CA ASP A 4 -8.29 -16.02 11.70
C ASP A 4 -8.60 -17.27 10.85
N PHE A 5 -9.32 -17.10 9.77
CA PHE A 5 -9.87 -18.22 8.98
C PHE A 5 -9.27 -18.33 7.58
N TYR A 6 -9.17 -17.24 6.85
CA TYR A 6 -8.79 -17.27 5.45
C TYR A 6 -7.27 -17.32 5.26
N ASP A 7 -6.82 -18.04 4.24
CA ASP A 7 -5.39 -18.07 3.85
C ASP A 7 -4.97 -16.81 3.10
N LEU A 8 -5.90 -16.19 2.38
CA LEU A 8 -5.64 -15.08 1.47
C LEU A 8 -6.88 -14.17 1.39
N ALA A 9 -6.63 -12.88 1.44
CA ALA A 9 -7.62 -11.87 1.11
C ALA A 9 -7.09 -11.01 -0.03
N ILE A 10 -7.81 -10.96 -1.13
CA ILE A 10 -7.48 -10.15 -2.31
C ILE A 10 -8.64 -9.20 -2.56
N GLY A 11 -8.33 -7.96 -2.92
CA GLY A 11 -9.37 -7.03 -3.25
C GLY A 11 -8.89 -5.74 -3.87
N ASN A 12 -9.85 -5.03 -4.41
CA ASN A 12 -9.70 -3.67 -4.89
C ASN A 12 -10.52 -2.79 -3.94
N VAL A 13 -9.83 -1.96 -3.16
CA VAL A 13 -10.49 -1.12 -2.16
C VAL A 13 -11.13 0.06 -2.86
N PRO A 14 -12.43 0.35 -2.60
CA PRO A 14 -13.11 1.46 -3.26
C PRO A 14 -12.43 2.80 -2.97
N PHE A 15 -12.29 3.62 -4.00
CA PHE A 15 -11.85 5.01 -3.86
C PHE A 15 -13.03 5.87 -3.43
N GLY A 16 -12.95 6.45 -2.25
CA GLY A 16 -14.00 7.32 -1.75
C GLY A 16 -13.72 7.77 -0.32
N GLN A 17 -14.29 8.91 0.06
CA GLN A 17 -14.15 9.46 1.40
C GLN A 17 -15.37 9.09 2.27
N TYR A 18 -15.68 7.81 2.34
CA TYR A 18 -16.77 7.32 3.17
C TYR A 18 -16.23 6.90 4.54
N LYS A 19 -16.92 7.28 5.60
CA LYS A 19 -16.71 6.69 6.90
C LYS A 19 -17.56 5.43 7.02
N VAL A 20 -16.92 4.36 7.44
CA VAL A 20 -17.60 3.08 7.65
C VAL A 20 -18.07 3.03 9.11
N ASN A 21 -19.34 2.64 9.31
CA ASN A 21 -19.88 2.45 10.65
C ASN A 21 -19.75 0.96 11.05
N ASP A 22 -18.61 0.64 11.65
CA ASP A 22 -18.34 -0.69 12.22
C ASP A 22 -17.82 -0.52 13.63
N LYS A 23 -18.54 -1.06 14.61
CA LYS A 23 -18.24 -0.89 16.04
C LYS A 23 -16.83 -1.32 16.42
N ALA A 24 -16.27 -2.32 15.75
CA ALA A 24 -14.94 -2.83 16.02
C ALA A 24 -13.83 -1.81 15.66
N TYR A 25 -14.08 -0.94 14.69
CA TYR A 25 -13.09 -0.03 14.12
C TYR A 25 -13.42 1.46 14.28
N ASN A 26 -14.62 1.80 14.76
CA ASN A 26 -15.06 3.19 14.91
C ASN A 26 -14.14 4.03 15.79
N LYS A 27 -13.57 3.44 16.83
CA LYS A 27 -12.64 4.13 17.74
C LYS A 27 -11.33 4.56 17.06
N LEU A 28 -10.96 3.91 15.96
CA LEU A 28 -9.73 4.18 15.23
C LEU A 28 -9.90 5.28 14.18
N GLY A 29 -11.15 5.68 13.88
CA GLY A 29 -11.44 6.75 12.92
C GLY A 29 -10.96 6.45 11.50
N PHE A 30 -10.90 5.19 11.12
CA PHE A 30 -10.41 4.79 9.81
C PHE A 30 -11.32 5.27 8.68
N ASN A 31 -10.71 5.71 7.58
CA ASN A 31 -11.42 5.86 6.32
C ASN A 31 -11.73 4.49 5.71
N ILE A 32 -12.47 4.46 4.60
CA ILE A 32 -12.91 3.20 3.99
C ILE A 32 -11.73 2.29 3.58
N HIS A 33 -10.64 2.85 3.07
CA HIS A 33 -9.45 2.08 2.67
C HIS A 33 -8.81 1.37 3.86
N ASN A 34 -8.57 2.11 4.92
CA ASN A 34 -7.94 1.60 6.13
C ASN A 34 -8.82 0.59 6.86
N TYR A 35 -10.13 0.79 6.83
CA TYR A 35 -11.10 -0.16 7.35
C TYR A 35 -11.00 -1.52 6.65
N PHE A 36 -10.96 -1.54 5.31
CA PHE A 36 -10.85 -2.79 4.56
C PHE A 36 -9.56 -3.54 4.87
N PHE A 37 -8.44 -2.86 5.00
CA PHE A 37 -7.18 -3.48 5.41
C PHE A 37 -7.25 -4.07 6.82
N ALA A 38 -7.74 -3.31 7.79
CA ALA A 38 -7.86 -3.76 9.17
C ALA A 38 -8.76 -5.00 9.27
N LYS A 39 -9.90 -4.97 8.61
CA LYS A 39 -10.84 -6.09 8.59
C LYS A 39 -10.26 -7.32 7.89
N ALA A 40 -9.60 -7.15 6.75
CA ALA A 40 -8.97 -8.24 6.02
C ALA A 40 -7.87 -8.92 6.85
N ILE A 41 -7.05 -8.16 7.56
CA ILE A 41 -6.03 -8.68 8.45
C ILE A 41 -6.67 -9.52 9.58
N ASP A 42 -7.78 -9.06 10.15
CA ASP A 42 -8.47 -9.84 11.19
C ASP A 42 -9.04 -11.16 10.66
N GLN A 43 -9.47 -11.21 9.40
CA GLN A 43 -10.11 -12.38 8.81
C GLN A 43 -9.12 -13.43 8.31
N VAL A 44 -7.91 -13.07 7.92
CA VAL A 44 -6.88 -14.05 7.54
C VAL A 44 -6.29 -14.71 8.76
N ARG A 45 -5.87 -15.97 8.61
CA ARG A 45 -5.12 -16.67 9.66
C ARG A 45 -3.72 -16.13 9.84
N PRO A 46 -3.05 -16.37 10.96
CA PRO A 46 -1.62 -16.11 11.08
C PRO A 46 -0.84 -16.80 9.95
N GLY A 47 0.04 -16.08 9.28
CA GLY A 47 0.72 -16.52 8.06
C GLY A 47 -0.08 -16.28 6.77
N GLY A 48 -1.36 -15.95 6.87
CA GLY A 48 -2.18 -15.57 5.73
C GLY A 48 -1.77 -14.24 5.13
N VAL A 49 -2.09 -14.04 3.87
CA VAL A 49 -1.67 -12.87 3.08
C VAL A 49 -2.86 -12.00 2.72
N VAL A 50 -2.68 -10.70 2.81
CA VAL A 50 -3.61 -9.68 2.32
C VAL A 50 -2.94 -8.97 1.14
N ALA A 51 -3.60 -8.95 -0.01
CA ALA A 51 -3.12 -8.29 -1.22
C ALA A 51 -4.22 -7.37 -1.76
N PHE A 52 -4.06 -6.07 -1.60
CA PHE A 52 -5.07 -5.10 -2.00
C PHE A 52 -4.49 -4.00 -2.89
N VAL A 53 -5.33 -3.59 -3.85
CA VAL A 53 -5.14 -2.34 -4.59
C VAL A 53 -5.86 -1.23 -3.84
N THR A 54 -5.17 -0.15 -3.58
CA THR A 54 -5.68 0.99 -2.82
C THR A 54 -5.11 2.31 -3.35
N SER A 55 -5.59 3.44 -2.85
CA SER A 55 -4.98 4.71 -3.18
C SER A 55 -3.63 4.89 -2.47
N ARG A 56 -2.77 5.76 -3.03
CA ARG A 56 -1.48 6.10 -2.41
C ARG A 56 -1.60 6.65 -0.99
N TYR A 57 -2.74 7.18 -0.61
CA TYR A 57 -2.93 7.77 0.71
C TYR A 57 -2.81 6.76 1.86
N THR A 58 -3.04 5.49 1.61
CA THR A 58 -2.80 4.45 2.63
C THR A 58 -1.34 4.47 3.07
N MET A 59 -0.41 4.48 2.13
CA MET A 59 1.03 4.49 2.41
C MET A 59 1.57 5.88 2.77
N ASP A 60 1.05 6.94 2.16
CA ASP A 60 1.62 8.29 2.23
C ASP A 60 0.88 9.25 3.16
N SER A 61 -0.19 8.85 3.80
CA SER A 61 -0.92 9.70 4.73
C SER A 61 0.00 10.20 5.86
N LYS A 62 -0.09 11.48 6.18
CA LYS A 62 0.62 12.07 7.35
C LYS A 62 0.18 11.43 8.66
N ASP A 63 -1.11 11.10 8.77
CA ASP A 63 -1.64 10.35 9.90
C ASP A 63 -1.24 8.86 9.74
N SER A 64 -0.37 8.40 10.61
CA SER A 64 0.15 7.04 10.59
C SER A 64 -0.67 6.03 11.41
N THR A 65 -1.81 6.43 11.99
CA THR A 65 -2.59 5.60 12.90
C THR A 65 -2.98 4.25 12.28
N ALA A 66 -3.47 4.26 11.05
CA ALA A 66 -3.86 3.04 10.34
C ALA A 66 -2.66 2.15 10.03
N ARG A 67 -1.54 2.74 9.60
CA ARG A 67 -0.31 1.98 9.35
C ARG A 67 0.24 1.34 10.61
N LYS A 68 0.20 2.05 11.74
CA LYS A 68 0.58 1.49 13.05
C LYS A 68 -0.28 0.29 13.43
N HIS A 69 -1.60 0.42 13.26
CA HIS A 69 -2.54 -0.66 13.52
C HIS A 69 -2.23 -1.90 12.66
N MET A 70 -1.99 -1.71 11.38
CA MET A 70 -1.63 -2.80 10.46
C MET A 70 -0.28 -3.42 10.81
N ALA A 71 0.72 -2.60 11.09
CA ALA A 71 2.09 -3.03 11.41
C ALA A 71 2.18 -3.84 12.71
N GLU A 72 1.33 -3.55 13.69
CA GLU A 72 1.25 -4.33 14.92
C GLU A 72 0.80 -5.78 14.67
N ARG A 73 0.09 -6.03 13.58
CA ARG A 73 -0.56 -7.30 13.26
C ARG A 73 0.05 -8.04 12.08
N ALA A 74 0.67 -7.32 11.15
CA ALA A 74 1.14 -7.88 9.88
C ALA A 74 2.48 -7.27 9.46
N ASP A 75 3.27 -8.07 8.74
CA ASP A 75 4.49 -7.62 8.09
C ASP A 75 4.18 -7.14 6.68
N LEU A 76 4.81 -6.06 6.26
CA LEU A 76 4.79 -5.63 4.87
C LEU A 76 5.72 -6.52 4.05
N LEU A 77 5.15 -7.36 3.20
CA LEU A 77 5.92 -8.18 2.25
C LEU A 77 6.45 -7.33 1.10
N GLY A 78 5.70 -6.33 0.70
CA GLY A 78 6.07 -5.40 -0.35
C GLY A 78 4.91 -4.52 -0.75
N ALA A 79 5.21 -3.49 -1.51
CA ALA A 79 4.22 -2.63 -2.13
C ALA A 79 4.73 -2.15 -3.49
N ILE A 80 3.82 -1.95 -4.42
CA ILE A 80 4.12 -1.48 -5.77
C ILE A 80 3.25 -0.26 -6.04
N ARG A 81 3.87 0.86 -6.38
CA ARG A 81 3.16 2.06 -6.82
C ARG A 81 3.00 2.05 -8.33
N LEU A 82 1.75 2.08 -8.77
CA LEU A 82 1.41 2.02 -10.18
C LEU A 82 1.44 3.41 -10.80
N PRO A 83 1.72 3.52 -12.12
CA PRO A 83 1.56 4.79 -12.82
C PRO A 83 0.14 5.35 -12.68
N ASN A 84 -0.01 6.66 -12.66
CA ASN A 84 -1.29 7.34 -12.44
C ASN A 84 -2.37 7.03 -13.51
N ASN A 85 -2.00 6.47 -14.65
CA ASN A 85 -2.95 6.09 -15.70
C ASN A 85 -3.37 4.62 -15.68
N ALA A 86 -2.88 3.80 -14.74
CA ALA A 86 -3.14 2.36 -14.69
C ALA A 86 -4.64 2.02 -14.63
N PHE A 87 -5.45 2.87 -13.97
CA PHE A 87 -6.89 2.70 -13.81
C PHE A 87 -7.72 3.85 -14.38
N ARG A 88 -7.14 4.66 -15.23
CA ARG A 88 -7.78 5.86 -15.82
C ARG A 88 -9.13 5.56 -16.47
N ALA A 89 -9.23 4.48 -17.23
CA ALA A 89 -10.44 4.10 -17.96
C ALA A 89 -11.61 3.74 -17.03
N ASN A 90 -11.33 3.32 -15.80
CA ASN A 90 -12.34 2.82 -14.87
C ASN A 90 -12.86 3.89 -13.90
N ALA A 91 -12.08 4.90 -13.59
CA ALA A 91 -12.41 5.85 -12.53
C ALA A 91 -12.67 7.27 -13.02
N GLY A 92 -12.29 7.63 -14.24
CA GLY A 92 -12.39 9.01 -14.76
C GLY A 92 -11.50 10.02 -14.02
N THR A 93 -10.63 9.55 -13.12
CA THR A 93 -9.71 10.34 -12.33
C THR A 93 -8.31 9.75 -12.37
N ASP A 94 -7.29 10.62 -12.45
CA ASP A 94 -5.89 10.23 -12.38
C ASP A 94 -5.49 10.01 -10.91
N VAL A 95 -5.82 8.84 -10.36
CA VAL A 95 -5.47 8.48 -8.98
C VAL A 95 -4.25 7.56 -9.01
N VAL A 96 -3.23 7.93 -8.25
CA VAL A 96 -2.09 7.05 -8.02
C VAL A 96 -2.54 5.91 -7.09
N SER A 97 -2.30 4.69 -7.52
CA SER A 97 -2.70 3.48 -6.81
C SER A 97 -1.50 2.67 -6.39
N ASP A 98 -1.63 2.02 -5.25
CA ASP A 98 -0.65 1.10 -4.72
C ASP A 98 -1.24 -0.31 -4.64
N ILE A 99 -0.42 -1.32 -4.92
CA ILE A 99 -0.69 -2.70 -4.56
C ILE A 99 0.12 -2.98 -3.30
N ILE A 100 -0.55 -3.42 -2.23
CA ILE A 100 0.08 -3.65 -0.93
C ILE A 100 -0.08 -5.12 -0.56
N PHE A 101 1.02 -5.76 -0.15
CA PHE A 101 1.07 -7.15 0.28
C PHE A 101 1.46 -7.21 1.75
N LEU A 102 0.57 -7.74 2.59
CA LEU A 102 0.79 -7.91 4.03
C LEU A 102 0.67 -9.38 4.40
N GLN A 103 1.45 -9.82 5.37
CA GLN A 103 1.35 -11.16 5.95
C GLN A 103 1.07 -11.05 7.44
N LYS A 104 -0.02 -11.68 7.90
CA LYS A 104 -0.40 -11.66 9.30
C LYS A 104 0.60 -12.42 10.16
N ARG A 105 1.07 -11.78 11.23
CA ARG A 105 1.91 -12.41 12.24
C ARG A 105 1.07 -13.16 13.27
N ASP A 106 1.68 -14.16 13.89
CA ASP A 106 1.12 -14.87 15.03
C ASP A 106 1.48 -14.22 16.38
N ARG A 107 2.39 -13.25 16.37
CA ARG A 107 2.88 -12.54 17.56
C ARG A 107 2.91 -11.04 17.36
N PRO A 108 2.69 -10.24 18.43
CA PRO A 108 2.93 -8.81 18.37
C PRO A 108 4.38 -8.49 17.98
N ILE A 109 4.58 -7.38 17.31
CA ILE A 109 5.91 -6.86 17.02
C ILE A 109 6.40 -6.05 18.24
N ASP A 110 7.70 -6.09 18.51
CA ASP A 110 8.34 -5.37 19.63
C ASP A 110 8.94 -4.02 19.22
N HIS A 111 8.97 -3.71 17.94
CA HIS A 111 9.45 -2.45 17.40
C HIS A 111 8.59 -1.99 16.23
N GLU A 112 8.54 -0.68 15.98
CA GLU A 112 7.82 -0.12 14.86
C GLU A 112 8.65 -0.24 13.58
N PRO A 113 8.13 -0.89 12.52
CA PRO A 113 8.84 -0.98 11.25
C PRO A 113 8.85 0.35 10.51
N ASP A 114 9.86 0.56 9.68
CA ASP A 114 10.10 1.82 8.96
C ASP A 114 8.95 2.24 8.05
N TRP A 115 8.21 1.28 7.49
CA TRP A 115 7.12 1.59 6.56
C TRP A 115 5.91 2.28 7.20
N VAL A 116 5.86 2.34 8.52
CA VAL A 116 4.83 3.11 9.23
C VAL A 116 5.05 4.62 9.04
N GLN A 117 6.30 5.05 8.91
CA GLN A 117 6.68 6.44 8.81
C GLN A 117 6.87 6.90 7.36
N LEU A 118 6.85 8.21 7.18
CA LEU A 118 7.18 8.83 5.91
C LEU A 118 8.67 9.16 5.85
N GLY A 119 9.22 9.05 4.65
CA GLY A 119 10.54 9.53 4.29
C GLY A 119 10.43 10.62 3.23
N LYS A 120 11.51 10.79 2.48
CA LYS A 120 11.57 11.78 1.40
C LYS A 120 12.18 11.17 0.15
N THR A 121 11.69 11.60 -1.02
CA THR A 121 12.35 11.36 -2.29
C THR A 121 13.65 12.16 -2.38
N GLU A 122 14.48 11.89 -3.39
CA GLU A 122 15.69 12.70 -3.67
C GLU A 122 15.37 14.18 -3.87
N ASP A 123 14.20 14.48 -4.46
CA ASP A 123 13.73 15.86 -4.68
C ASP A 123 13.10 16.50 -3.42
N GLY A 124 13.05 15.78 -2.30
CA GLY A 124 12.58 16.30 -1.02
C GLY A 124 11.07 16.19 -0.78
N PHE A 125 10.33 15.47 -1.62
CA PHE A 125 8.90 15.24 -1.43
C PHE A 125 8.64 14.11 -0.43
N ALA A 126 7.60 14.27 0.39
CA ALA A 126 7.19 13.25 1.33
C ALA A 126 6.64 12.02 0.60
N ILE A 127 7.12 10.84 0.97
CA ILE A 127 6.69 9.55 0.47
C ILE A 127 6.85 8.52 1.58
N ASN A 128 6.08 7.43 1.54
CA ASN A 128 6.29 6.36 2.51
C ASN A 128 7.75 5.90 2.53
N GLN A 129 8.28 5.65 3.72
CA GLN A 129 9.69 5.25 3.87
C GLN A 129 10.02 3.99 3.07
N TYR A 130 9.07 3.05 2.93
CA TYR A 130 9.26 1.87 2.10
C TYR A 130 9.61 2.24 0.64
N PHE A 131 8.89 3.17 0.05
CA PHE A 131 9.16 3.61 -1.33
C PHE A 131 10.43 4.47 -1.42
N ALA A 132 10.77 5.21 -0.38
CA ALA A 132 12.05 5.93 -0.33
C ALA A 132 13.24 4.94 -0.34
N ASP A 133 13.12 3.83 0.37
CA ASP A 133 14.12 2.77 0.43
C ASP A 133 14.10 1.83 -0.80
N HIS A 134 12.95 1.73 -1.48
CA HIS A 134 12.73 0.86 -2.62
C HIS A 134 12.19 1.63 -3.83
N PRO A 135 12.96 2.56 -4.41
CA PRO A 135 12.49 3.37 -5.54
C PRO A 135 12.14 2.54 -6.78
N GLU A 136 12.69 1.34 -6.91
CA GLU A 136 12.39 0.38 -7.99
C GLU A 136 10.93 -0.12 -7.94
N MET A 137 10.27 -0.01 -6.79
CA MET A 137 8.86 -0.38 -6.63
C MET A 137 7.88 0.74 -7.01
N VAL A 138 8.39 1.90 -7.34
CA VAL A 138 7.60 3.00 -7.89
C VAL A 138 7.69 2.93 -9.41
N LEU A 139 6.58 2.51 -10.05
CA LEU A 139 6.53 2.31 -11.50
C LEU A 139 6.05 3.59 -12.17
N GLY A 140 6.88 4.15 -13.01
CA GLY A 140 6.62 5.44 -13.66
C GLY A 140 7.63 6.49 -13.24
N VAL A 141 7.42 7.72 -13.69
CA VAL A 141 8.23 8.88 -13.33
C VAL A 141 7.48 9.68 -12.27
N LEU A 142 8.11 9.90 -11.12
CA LEU A 142 7.54 10.77 -10.09
C LEU A 142 7.51 12.21 -10.59
N SER A 143 6.37 12.86 -10.47
CA SER A 143 6.17 14.26 -10.81
C SER A 143 5.32 14.94 -9.76
N THR A 144 5.42 16.29 -9.71
CA THR A 144 4.56 17.12 -8.87
C THR A 144 3.46 17.69 -9.76
N GLU A 145 2.21 17.50 -9.35
CA GLU A 145 1.05 18.11 -10.00
C GLU A 145 0.26 18.92 -8.99
N SER A 146 -0.24 20.07 -9.44
CA SER A 146 -1.18 20.85 -8.63
C SER A 146 -2.53 20.13 -8.58
N THR A 147 -3.02 19.86 -7.38
CA THR A 147 -4.37 19.34 -7.22
C THR A 147 -5.39 20.44 -7.46
N GLN A 148 -6.65 20.06 -7.69
CA GLN A 148 -7.77 21.01 -7.83
C GLN A 148 -7.94 21.97 -6.63
N TYR A 149 -7.27 21.70 -5.51
CA TYR A 149 -7.27 22.54 -4.31
C TYR A 149 -6.02 23.39 -4.15
N GLY A 150 -5.18 23.45 -5.19
CA GLY A 150 -3.95 24.23 -5.17
C GLY A 150 -2.80 23.65 -4.33
N ARG A 151 -2.89 22.38 -3.94
CA ARG A 151 -1.81 21.66 -3.27
C ARG A 151 -0.97 20.91 -4.28
N GLU A 152 0.34 20.99 -4.14
CA GLU A 152 1.24 20.16 -4.90
C GLU A 152 1.32 18.77 -4.24
N GLU A 153 1.08 17.74 -5.01
CA GLU A 153 1.20 16.35 -4.60
C GLU A 153 2.04 15.59 -5.62
N LEU A 154 2.75 14.57 -5.14
CA LEU A 154 3.45 13.67 -6.03
C LEU A 154 2.47 12.76 -6.77
N THR A 155 2.66 12.65 -8.06
CA THR A 155 1.98 11.67 -8.90
C THR A 155 3.01 10.90 -9.72
N ASP A 156 2.68 9.65 -10.06
CA ASP A 156 3.48 8.85 -10.97
C ASP A 156 3.06 9.13 -12.40
N ALA A 157 3.90 9.82 -13.17
CA ALA A 157 3.69 9.97 -14.59
C ALA A 157 3.98 8.64 -15.33
N PRO A 158 3.19 8.28 -16.35
CA PRO A 158 3.47 7.09 -17.13
C PRO A 158 4.83 7.16 -17.79
N LEU A 159 5.56 6.04 -17.80
CA LEU A 159 6.73 5.91 -18.65
C LEU A 159 6.26 5.70 -20.09
N ASP A 160 6.74 6.55 -21.00
CA ASP A 160 6.50 6.34 -22.42
C ASP A 160 7.04 4.98 -22.84
N VAL A 161 6.24 4.20 -23.57
CA VAL A 161 6.67 2.99 -24.27
C VAL A 161 6.69 1.66 -23.49
N ILE A 162 6.61 1.65 -22.16
CA ILE A 162 6.55 0.37 -21.43
C ILE A 162 5.13 0.13 -20.93
N SER A 163 4.52 -1.00 -21.31
CA SER A 163 3.19 -1.34 -20.81
C SER A 163 3.19 -1.57 -19.31
N GLY A 164 2.07 -1.26 -18.65
CA GLY A 164 1.95 -1.52 -17.22
C GLY A 164 2.19 -3.00 -16.85
N ALA A 165 1.86 -3.93 -17.74
CA ALA A 165 2.13 -5.36 -17.57
C ALA A 165 3.63 -5.67 -17.51
N ASP A 166 4.44 -5.04 -18.37
CA ASP A 166 5.89 -5.24 -18.36
C ASP A 166 6.54 -4.68 -17.10
N GLN A 167 6.02 -3.56 -16.60
CA GLN A 167 6.49 -2.97 -15.34
C GLN A 167 6.16 -3.85 -14.15
N LEU A 168 4.95 -4.39 -14.09
CA LEU A 168 4.53 -5.33 -13.04
C LEU A 168 5.36 -6.62 -13.07
N ALA A 169 5.66 -7.15 -14.26
CA ALA A 169 6.49 -8.34 -14.41
C ALA A 169 7.92 -8.11 -13.87
N LYS A 170 8.51 -6.95 -14.14
CA LYS A 170 9.84 -6.59 -13.60
C LYS A 170 9.82 -6.42 -12.09
N ALA A 171 8.81 -5.80 -11.53
CA ALA A 171 8.65 -5.66 -10.09
C ALA A 171 8.45 -7.01 -9.40
N GLY A 172 7.69 -7.93 -10.01
CA GLY A 172 7.51 -9.29 -9.53
C GLY A 172 8.81 -10.08 -9.47
N GLN A 173 9.62 -10.03 -10.52
CA GLN A 173 10.93 -10.69 -10.57
C GLN A 173 11.90 -10.16 -9.50
N HIS A 174 11.84 -8.87 -9.19
CA HIS A 174 12.68 -8.30 -8.14
C HIS A 174 12.32 -8.84 -6.75
N ASN A 175 11.02 -9.00 -6.48
CA ASN A 175 10.55 -9.57 -5.22
C ASN A 175 10.92 -11.05 -5.04
N GLU A 176 10.90 -11.84 -6.11
CA GLU A 176 11.33 -13.25 -6.05
C GLU A 176 12.82 -13.37 -5.72
N GLY A 177 13.64 -12.48 -6.24
CA GLY A 177 15.08 -12.44 -5.94
C GLY A 177 15.41 -12.11 -4.48
N GLN A 178 14.55 -11.35 -3.80
CA GLN A 178 14.75 -11.02 -2.39
C GLN A 178 14.32 -12.15 -1.44
N ASN A 179 13.32 -12.94 -1.83
CA ASN A 179 12.87 -14.08 -1.01
C ASN A 179 13.80 -15.27 -1.01
N THR A 180 14.68 -15.41 -2.00
CA THR A 180 15.65 -16.51 -2.07
C THR A 180 16.92 -16.27 -1.26
N ALA A 181 17.15 -15.05 -0.81
CA ALA A 181 18.35 -14.70 -0.03
C ALA A 181 18.25 -14.95 1.48
N THR A 182 17.07 -15.34 1.99
CA THR A 182 16.83 -15.57 3.43
C THR A 182 16.72 -17.05 3.81
N GLY A 183 17.08 -17.94 2.94
CA GLY A 183 17.04 -19.37 3.22
C GLY A 183 18.39 -20.03 3.04
N VAL A 184 19.32 -19.90 3.96
CA VAL A 184 20.36 -20.90 4.33
C VAL A 184 21.21 -20.30 5.45
N ASP A 185 21.07 -20.78 6.62
CA ASP A 185 21.99 -21.47 7.57
C ASP A 185 21.35 -21.56 8.93
#